data_25855008c9a95c144bcc3b5070dc2bbe
#
_entry.id   25855008c9a95c144bcc3b5070dc2bbe
#
_cell.length_a   1.000
_cell.length_b   1.000
_cell.length_c   1.000
_cell.angle_alpha   90.00
_cell.angle_beta   90.00
_cell.angle_gamma   90.00
#
_symmetry.space_group_name_H-M   'P 1'
#
loop_
_entity.id
_entity.type
_entity.pdbx_description
1 polymer ?
#
loop_
_entity_poly.entity_id
_entity_poly.type
_entity_poly.pdbx_seq_one_letter_code
_entity_poly.pdbx_strand_id
1 'polypeptide(L)'
;MSRLTADNLLDVPPRGWPRRHRTRLPTTAYAAILALGTLLFWLSTNHPSLMPFWAPWDFSPPVYLLTVLVLLWFWRGLALSPPEARPPVWRRVVFLTGVGLIYAALQTRFEYWSQHMFFLNSIQHVVMHHIGPFLVGLGSVGATLKLGMPRRLRRTV
;
A
#
# COMPACT_ATOMS: atom_id res chain seq x y z
N MET A 1 -2.98 27.26 -31.85
CA MET A 1 -3.75 27.06 -30.61
C MET A 1 -3.54 25.64 -30.13
N SER A 2 -2.53 25.39 -29.29
CA SER A 2 -2.23 24.07 -28.71
C SER A 2 -3.27 23.79 -27.60
N ARG A 3 -4.01 22.70 -27.75
CA ARG A 3 -4.98 22.23 -26.74
C ARG A 3 -4.20 21.89 -25.47
N LEU A 4 -4.38 22.71 -24.43
CA LEU A 4 -3.98 22.34 -23.07
C LEU A 4 -4.91 21.19 -22.64
N THR A 5 -4.42 19.98 -22.70
CA THR A 5 -5.10 18.80 -22.15
C THR A 5 -5.02 18.85 -20.63
N ALA A 6 -6.06 18.35 -19.96
CA ALA A 6 -6.13 18.31 -18.49
C ALA A 6 -4.90 17.66 -17.84
N ASP A 7 -4.22 16.76 -18.55
CA ASP A 7 -2.99 16.10 -18.12
C ASP A 7 -1.81 17.07 -17.96
N ASN A 8 -1.77 18.16 -18.75
CA ASN A 8 -0.71 19.16 -18.65
C ASN A 8 -0.86 20.05 -17.41
N LEU A 9 -2.08 20.24 -16.89
CA LEU A 9 -2.33 21.03 -15.70
C LEU A 9 -1.85 20.35 -14.40
N LEU A 10 -1.81 19.00 -14.40
CA LEU A 10 -1.30 18.24 -13.25
C LEU A 10 0.23 18.18 -13.18
N ASP A 11 0.92 18.49 -14.27
CA ASP A 11 2.39 18.52 -14.34
C ASP A 11 3.00 19.90 -14.09
N VAL A 12 2.18 20.97 -14.06
CA VAL A 12 2.64 22.32 -13.74
C VAL A 12 2.58 22.49 -12.21
N PRO A 13 3.72 22.44 -11.51
CA PRO A 13 3.72 22.74 -10.08
C PRO A 13 3.25 24.19 -9.90
N PRO A 14 2.41 24.49 -8.88
CA PRO A 14 2.04 25.86 -8.54
C PRO A 14 3.29 26.74 -8.43
N ARG A 15 3.24 27.96 -8.99
CA ARG A 15 4.33 28.93 -8.89
C ARG A 15 4.68 29.15 -7.41
N GLY A 16 5.94 28.88 -7.04
CA GLY A 16 6.41 28.99 -5.64
C GLY A 16 6.67 27.65 -4.92
N TRP A 17 6.37 26.52 -5.53
CA TRP A 17 6.75 25.25 -4.92
C TRP A 17 8.26 25.08 -4.91
N PRO A 18 8.88 24.84 -3.72
CA PRO A 18 10.29 24.51 -3.68
C PRO A 18 10.49 23.25 -4.53
N ARG A 19 11.42 23.32 -5.49
CA ARG A 19 11.89 22.14 -6.22
C ARG A 19 12.61 21.21 -5.22
N ARG A 20 11.85 20.60 -4.31
CA ARG A 20 12.41 19.52 -3.51
C ARG A 20 12.88 18.47 -4.50
N HIS A 21 14.19 18.23 -4.49
CA HIS A 21 14.80 17.18 -5.25
C HIS A 21 13.97 15.91 -4.99
N ARG A 22 13.20 15.49 -5.99
CA ARG A 22 12.47 14.20 -5.96
C ARG A 22 13.54 13.12 -6.00
N THR A 23 14.11 12.82 -4.85
CA THR A 23 15.04 11.72 -4.71
C THR A 23 14.37 10.47 -5.26
N ARG A 24 15.00 9.85 -6.25
CA ARG A 24 14.56 8.53 -6.73
C ARG A 24 14.56 7.63 -5.51
N LEU A 25 13.57 6.75 -5.38
CA LEU A 25 13.66 5.69 -4.38
C LEU A 25 14.98 4.97 -4.63
N PRO A 26 15.84 4.84 -3.63
CA PRO A 26 17.11 4.16 -3.81
C PRO A 26 16.82 2.70 -4.18
N THR A 27 17.57 2.15 -5.10
CA THR A 27 17.49 0.74 -5.50
C THR A 27 17.60 -0.18 -4.26
N THR A 28 18.31 0.28 -3.24
CA THR A 28 18.44 -0.39 -1.94
C THR A 28 17.10 -0.61 -1.22
N ALA A 29 16.13 0.30 -1.34
CA ALA A 29 14.81 0.12 -0.73
C ALA A 29 14.06 -1.05 -1.37
N TYR A 30 14.09 -1.17 -2.71
CA TYR A 30 13.48 -2.30 -3.40
C TYR A 30 14.22 -3.61 -3.12
N ALA A 31 15.54 -3.58 -3.07
CA ALA A 31 16.34 -4.74 -2.71
C ALA A 31 16.04 -5.21 -1.27
N ALA A 32 15.89 -4.28 -0.33
CA ALA A 32 15.51 -4.59 1.05
C ALA A 32 14.10 -5.21 1.13
N ILE A 33 13.13 -4.70 0.35
CA ILE A 33 11.77 -5.28 0.30
C ILE A 33 11.83 -6.71 -0.22
N LEU A 34 12.57 -6.97 -1.28
CA LEU A 34 12.72 -8.31 -1.84
C LEU A 34 13.44 -9.24 -0.88
N ALA A 35 14.54 -8.80 -0.26
CA ALA A 35 15.29 -9.59 0.71
C ALA A 35 14.42 -9.95 1.93
N LEU A 36 13.66 -8.97 2.47
CA LEU A 36 12.74 -9.22 3.56
C LEU A 36 11.62 -10.19 3.15
N GLY A 37 11.06 -10.02 1.95
CA GLY A 37 10.04 -10.93 1.43
C GLY A 37 10.55 -12.35 1.29
N THR A 38 11.78 -12.54 0.79
CA THR A 38 12.42 -13.85 0.67
C THR A 38 12.68 -14.47 2.05
N LEU A 39 13.13 -13.67 3.01
CA LEU A 39 13.33 -14.12 4.39
C LEU A 39 12.02 -14.57 5.04
N LEU A 40 10.96 -13.77 4.90
CA LEU A 40 9.64 -14.11 5.44
C LEU A 40 9.07 -15.37 4.79
N PHE A 41 9.23 -15.52 3.48
CA PHE A 41 8.84 -16.73 2.76
C PHE A 41 9.59 -17.96 3.29
N TRP A 42 10.91 -17.85 3.45
CA TRP A 42 11.73 -18.92 3.99
C TRP A 42 11.32 -19.30 5.42
N LEU A 43 11.10 -18.30 6.29
CA LEU A 43 10.68 -18.50 7.67
C LEU A 43 9.27 -19.15 7.74
N SER A 44 8.30 -18.68 6.97
CA SER A 44 6.95 -19.24 6.97
C SER A 44 6.92 -20.69 6.50
N THR A 45 7.81 -21.05 5.56
CA THR A 45 7.87 -22.42 5.00
C THR A 45 8.63 -23.37 5.92
N ASN A 46 9.75 -22.97 6.53
CA ASN A 46 10.63 -23.85 7.27
C ASN A 46 10.41 -23.84 8.79
N HIS A 47 9.97 -22.69 9.34
CA HIS A 47 9.82 -22.48 10.78
C HIS A 47 8.50 -21.78 11.14
N PRO A 48 7.32 -22.31 10.74
CA PRO A 48 6.04 -21.65 10.99
C PRO A 48 5.75 -21.48 12.50
N SER A 49 6.27 -22.38 13.33
CA SER A 49 6.10 -22.33 14.80
C SER A 49 6.76 -21.12 15.47
N LEU A 50 7.78 -20.53 14.84
CA LEU A 50 8.46 -19.32 15.35
C LEU A 50 7.73 -18.02 14.99
N MET A 51 6.75 -18.10 14.10
CA MET A 51 6.05 -16.91 13.61
C MET A 51 5.00 -16.45 14.61
N PRO A 52 5.00 -15.16 15.01
CA PRO A 52 3.94 -14.59 15.84
C PRO A 52 2.61 -14.57 15.08
N PHE A 53 1.50 -14.46 15.81
CA PHE A 53 0.14 -14.48 15.25
C PHE A 53 -0.10 -13.47 14.11
N TRP A 54 0.49 -12.29 14.20
CA TRP A 54 0.35 -11.19 13.23
C TRP A 54 1.33 -11.31 12.04
N ALA A 55 2.28 -12.21 12.09
CA ALA A 55 3.21 -12.43 10.98
C ALA A 55 2.54 -13.24 9.87
N PRO A 56 3.06 -13.18 8.63
CA PRO A 56 2.53 -13.96 7.53
C PRO A 56 2.75 -15.44 7.79
N TRP A 57 1.65 -16.12 8.12
CA TRP A 57 1.63 -17.57 8.39
C TRP A 57 1.59 -18.39 7.09
N ASP A 58 0.72 -17.95 6.16
CA ASP A 58 0.66 -18.46 4.78
C ASP A 58 1.15 -17.34 3.85
N PHE A 59 2.47 -17.35 3.57
CA PHE A 59 3.10 -16.23 2.88
C PHE A 59 2.71 -16.18 1.42
N SER A 60 1.90 -15.19 1.04
CA SER A 60 1.58 -14.86 -0.33
C SER A 60 2.47 -13.72 -0.87
N PRO A 61 3.46 -14.02 -1.75
CA PRO A 61 4.35 -13.00 -2.28
C PRO A 61 3.63 -11.82 -2.96
N PRO A 62 2.57 -12.02 -3.78
CA PRO A 62 1.88 -10.89 -4.41
C PRO A 62 1.18 -9.97 -3.40
N VAL A 63 0.55 -10.53 -2.36
CA VAL A 63 -0.12 -9.73 -1.32
C VAL A 63 0.92 -8.95 -0.51
N TYR A 64 2.04 -9.58 -0.15
CA TYR A 64 3.15 -8.92 0.52
C TYR A 64 3.68 -7.74 -0.30
N LEU A 65 4.03 -7.97 -1.58
CA LEU A 65 4.58 -6.94 -2.45
C LEU A 65 3.60 -5.78 -2.64
N LEU A 66 2.32 -6.10 -2.89
CA LEU A 66 1.30 -5.07 -3.06
C LEU A 66 1.16 -4.22 -1.80
N THR A 67 1.05 -4.84 -0.63
CA THR A 67 0.90 -4.14 0.65
C THR A 67 2.10 -3.24 0.93
N VAL A 68 3.32 -3.77 0.84
CA VAL A 68 4.54 -3.02 1.13
C VAL A 68 4.76 -1.88 0.15
N LEU A 69 4.52 -2.11 -1.15
CA LEU A 69 4.65 -1.07 -2.18
C LEU A 69 3.61 0.04 -1.99
N VAL A 70 2.36 -0.30 -1.70
CA VAL A 70 1.29 0.68 -1.43
C VAL A 70 1.66 1.53 -0.22
N LEU A 71 2.11 0.93 0.87
CA LEU A 71 2.56 1.65 2.07
C LEU A 71 3.78 2.52 1.78
N LEU A 72 4.78 2.00 1.06
CA LEU A 72 5.97 2.76 0.68
C LEU A 72 5.61 3.99 -0.16
N TRP A 73 4.75 3.83 -1.17
CA TRP A 73 4.31 4.95 -2.01
C TRP A 73 3.44 5.94 -1.24
N PHE A 74 2.61 5.46 -0.33
CA PHE A 74 1.82 6.31 0.55
C PHE A 74 2.70 7.18 1.45
N TRP A 75 3.66 6.60 2.18
CA TRP A 75 4.57 7.33 3.05
C TRP A 75 5.44 8.31 2.28
N ARG A 76 5.96 7.87 1.14
CA ARG A 76 6.72 8.74 0.25
C ARG A 76 5.86 9.87 -0.29
N GLY A 77 4.64 9.59 -0.68
CA GLY A 77 3.70 10.62 -1.14
C GLY A 77 3.42 11.65 -0.07
N LEU A 78 3.21 11.23 1.18
CA LEU A 78 3.07 12.15 2.33
C LEU A 78 4.31 13.02 2.55
N ALA A 79 5.51 12.44 2.42
CA ALA A 79 6.76 13.18 2.57
C ALA A 79 6.97 14.21 1.45
N LEU A 80 6.50 13.92 0.25
CA LEU A 80 6.60 14.81 -0.91
C LEU A 80 5.47 15.85 -0.98
N SER A 81 4.35 15.61 -0.30
CA SER A 81 3.19 16.52 -0.29
C SER A 81 3.46 17.72 0.62
N PRO A 82 3.15 18.95 0.16
CA PRO A 82 3.15 20.12 1.03
C PRO A 82 2.10 19.94 2.15
N PRO A 83 2.28 20.61 3.30
CA PRO A 83 1.38 20.47 4.45
C PRO A 83 -0.10 20.69 4.11
N GLU A 84 -0.39 21.65 3.24
CA GLU A 84 -1.74 22.05 2.82
C GLU A 84 -2.43 21.03 1.92
N ALA A 85 -1.63 20.27 1.15
CA ALA A 85 -2.15 19.24 0.24
C ALA A 85 -2.14 17.82 0.85
N ARG A 86 -1.76 17.69 2.13
CA ARG A 86 -1.78 16.39 2.81
C ARG A 86 -3.22 16.00 3.14
N PRO A 87 -3.60 14.74 2.91
CA PRO A 87 -4.90 14.27 3.35
C PRO A 87 -5.05 14.43 4.87
N PRO A 88 -6.23 14.79 5.39
CA PRO A 88 -6.48 14.90 6.82
C PRO A 88 -6.20 13.58 7.54
N VAL A 89 -5.89 13.65 8.83
CA VAL A 89 -5.46 12.48 9.62
C VAL A 89 -6.46 11.33 9.55
N TRP A 90 -7.77 11.63 9.64
CA TRP A 90 -8.80 10.60 9.59
C TRP A 90 -8.77 9.78 8.29
N ARG A 91 -8.53 10.42 7.12
CA ARG A 91 -8.42 9.72 5.83
C ARG A 91 -7.20 8.79 5.79
N ARG A 92 -6.09 9.23 6.39
CA ARG A 92 -4.89 8.38 6.50
C ARG A 92 -5.16 7.17 7.38
N VAL A 93 -5.82 7.37 8.53
CA VAL A 93 -6.19 6.29 9.44
C VAL A 93 -7.13 5.31 8.74
N VAL A 94 -8.20 5.79 8.10
CA VAL A 94 -9.15 4.94 7.37
C VAL A 94 -8.47 4.14 6.27
N PHE A 95 -7.58 4.77 5.49
CA PHE A 95 -6.80 4.08 4.46
C PHE A 95 -5.91 2.98 5.04
N LEU A 96 -5.13 3.31 6.09
CA LEU A 96 -4.24 2.34 6.74
C LEU A 96 -5.01 1.19 7.39
N THR A 97 -6.18 1.47 7.98
CA THR A 97 -7.08 0.44 8.51
C THR A 97 -7.56 -0.49 7.40
N GLY A 98 -7.97 0.05 6.24
CA GLY A 98 -8.39 -0.76 5.09
C GLY A 98 -7.26 -1.67 4.58
N VAL A 99 -6.05 -1.13 4.40
CA VAL A 99 -4.87 -1.91 4.00
C VAL A 99 -4.52 -2.96 5.06
N GLY A 100 -4.56 -2.58 6.34
CA GLY A 100 -4.28 -3.48 7.46
C GLY A 100 -5.28 -4.62 7.58
N LEU A 101 -6.57 -4.37 7.35
CA LEU A 101 -7.61 -5.42 7.34
C LEU A 101 -7.41 -6.40 6.18
N ILE A 102 -7.09 -5.90 4.98
CA ILE A 102 -6.80 -6.75 3.83
C ILE A 102 -5.55 -7.62 4.13
N TYR A 103 -4.50 -7.02 4.68
CA TYR A 103 -3.31 -7.76 5.08
C TYR A 103 -3.63 -8.83 6.14
N ALA A 104 -4.37 -8.46 7.19
CA ALA A 104 -4.75 -9.38 8.25
C ALA A 104 -5.57 -10.57 7.74
N ALA A 105 -6.50 -10.31 6.82
CA ALA A 105 -7.35 -11.34 6.25
C ALA A 105 -6.59 -12.32 5.34
N LEU A 106 -5.51 -11.88 4.67
CA LEU A 106 -4.82 -12.66 3.63
C LEU A 106 -3.45 -13.21 4.05
N GLN A 107 -2.83 -12.67 5.09
CA GLN A 107 -1.43 -13.00 5.41
C GLN A 107 -1.24 -13.55 6.82
N THR A 108 -2.24 -13.43 7.71
CA THR A 108 -2.10 -13.88 9.09
C THR A 108 -2.71 -15.27 9.29
N ARG A 109 -2.60 -15.79 10.50
CA ARG A 109 -3.28 -17.04 10.90
C ARG A 109 -4.80 -17.02 10.70
N PHE A 110 -5.39 -15.86 10.49
CA PHE A 110 -6.81 -15.72 10.18
C PHE A 110 -7.15 -16.43 8.86
N GLU A 111 -6.28 -16.35 7.84
CA GLU A 111 -6.40 -17.06 6.58
C GLU A 111 -6.52 -18.58 6.84
N TYR A 112 -5.61 -19.14 7.62
CA TYR A 112 -5.65 -20.56 7.97
C TYR A 112 -6.96 -20.96 8.68
N TRP A 113 -7.42 -20.15 9.63
CA TRP A 113 -8.67 -20.44 10.34
C TRP A 113 -9.91 -20.30 9.46
N SER A 114 -9.91 -19.34 8.56
CA SER A 114 -11.02 -19.13 7.63
C SER A 114 -11.23 -20.32 6.68
N GLN A 115 -10.17 -21.02 6.32
CA GLN A 115 -10.24 -22.22 5.50
C GLN A 115 -10.88 -23.42 6.23
N HIS A 116 -10.88 -23.42 7.57
CA HIS A 116 -11.40 -24.50 8.38
C HIS A 116 -12.76 -24.19 9.03
N MET A 117 -13.16 -22.92 9.06
CA MET A 117 -14.40 -22.48 9.72
C MET A 117 -15.24 -21.63 8.77
N PHE A 118 -16.40 -22.15 8.37
CA PHE A 118 -17.32 -21.45 7.45
C PHE A 118 -17.67 -20.02 7.86
N PHE A 119 -17.89 -19.79 9.16
CA PHE A 119 -18.20 -18.46 9.68
C PHE A 119 -17.03 -17.48 9.47
N LEU A 120 -15.79 -17.89 9.75
CA LEU A 120 -14.60 -17.04 9.56
C LEU A 120 -14.34 -16.81 8.08
N ASN A 121 -14.59 -17.78 7.22
CA ASN A 121 -14.52 -17.62 5.78
C ASN A 121 -15.51 -16.54 5.28
N SER A 122 -16.74 -16.56 5.80
CA SER A 122 -17.73 -15.53 5.46
C SER A 122 -17.28 -14.13 5.90
N ILE A 123 -16.71 -13.98 7.10
CA ILE A 123 -16.13 -12.72 7.58
C ILE A 123 -14.98 -12.27 6.67
N GLN A 124 -14.09 -13.18 6.30
CA GLN A 124 -12.98 -12.88 5.39
C GLN A 124 -13.49 -12.36 4.05
N HIS A 125 -14.48 -12.99 3.45
CA HIS A 125 -15.10 -12.52 2.21
C HIS A 125 -15.66 -11.10 2.34
N VAL A 126 -16.38 -10.80 3.42
CA VAL A 126 -16.92 -9.46 3.68
C VAL A 126 -15.80 -8.43 3.83
N VAL A 127 -14.75 -8.75 4.56
CA VAL A 127 -13.59 -7.87 4.74
C VAL A 127 -12.89 -7.61 3.41
N MET A 128 -12.66 -8.66 2.63
CA MET A 128 -11.91 -8.60 1.37
C MET A 128 -12.65 -7.87 0.26
N HIS A 129 -13.94 -8.16 0.11
CA HIS A 129 -14.71 -7.67 -1.04
C HIS A 129 -15.48 -6.37 -0.75
N HIS A 130 -15.76 -6.07 0.52
CA HIS A 130 -16.56 -4.92 0.90
C HIS A 130 -15.80 -3.94 1.80
N ILE A 131 -15.46 -4.35 3.02
CA ILE A 131 -14.93 -3.43 4.04
C ILE A 131 -13.55 -2.88 3.64
N GLY A 132 -12.60 -3.76 3.30
CA GLY A 132 -11.24 -3.37 2.94
C GLY A 132 -11.19 -2.39 1.77
N PRO A 133 -11.70 -2.75 0.58
CA PRO A 133 -11.74 -1.86 -0.58
C PRO A 133 -12.53 -0.57 -0.32
N PHE A 134 -13.64 -0.65 0.41
CA PHE A 134 -14.42 0.53 0.79
C PHE A 134 -13.60 1.52 1.64
N LEU A 135 -12.90 1.04 2.67
CA LEU A 135 -12.06 1.88 3.52
C LEU A 135 -10.88 2.48 2.73
N VAL A 136 -10.25 1.69 1.87
CA VAL A 136 -9.18 2.18 0.99
C VAL A 136 -9.70 3.28 0.06
N GLY A 137 -10.87 3.10 -0.53
CA GLY A 137 -11.53 4.10 -1.37
C GLY A 137 -11.95 5.35 -0.59
N LEU A 138 -12.55 5.17 0.60
CA LEU A 138 -13.00 6.25 1.48
C LEU A 138 -11.81 7.11 1.97
N GLY A 139 -10.65 6.50 2.20
CA GLY A 139 -9.42 7.22 2.51
C GLY A 139 -9.03 8.22 1.43
N SER A 140 -9.40 7.96 0.16
CA SER A 140 -9.20 8.86 -1.00
C SER A 140 -7.80 9.47 -1.09
N VAL A 141 -6.78 8.64 -0.85
CA VAL A 141 -5.37 9.06 -0.87
C VAL A 141 -4.69 8.90 -2.25
N GLY A 142 -5.49 8.75 -3.31
CA GLY A 142 -5.01 8.50 -4.67
C GLY A 142 -3.98 9.52 -5.17
N ALA A 143 -4.21 10.82 -4.92
CA ALA A 143 -3.26 11.87 -5.27
C ALA A 143 -1.92 11.70 -4.53
N THR A 144 -1.96 11.34 -3.25
CA THR A 144 -0.77 11.09 -2.43
C THR A 144 -0.01 9.85 -2.93
N LEU A 145 -0.72 8.77 -3.26
CA LEU A 145 -0.13 7.57 -3.85
C LEU A 145 0.53 7.86 -5.19
N LYS A 146 -0.15 8.59 -6.08
CA LYS A 146 0.42 9.02 -7.38
C LYS A 146 1.71 9.82 -7.22
N LEU A 147 1.79 10.71 -6.23
CA LEU A 147 3.01 11.46 -5.92
C LEU A 147 4.16 10.55 -5.44
N GLY A 148 3.84 9.50 -4.70
CA GLY A 148 4.81 8.52 -4.21
C GLY A 148 5.31 7.55 -5.27
N MET A 149 4.53 7.27 -6.30
CA MET A 149 4.87 6.31 -7.37
C MET A 149 6.06 6.75 -8.23
N PRO A 150 6.84 5.81 -8.78
CA PRO A 150 7.83 6.08 -9.81
C PRO A 150 7.19 6.72 -11.06
N ARG A 151 7.90 7.64 -11.71
CA ARG A 151 7.39 8.37 -12.89
C ARG A 151 6.88 7.45 -14.01
N ARG A 152 7.50 6.29 -14.21
CA ARG A 152 7.10 5.33 -15.26
C ARG A 152 5.69 4.77 -15.01
N LEU A 153 5.40 4.36 -13.76
CA LEU A 153 4.09 3.81 -13.38
C LEU A 153 3.00 4.89 -13.31
N ARG A 154 3.37 6.14 -12.95
CA ARG A 154 2.41 7.25 -12.88
C ARG A 154 1.81 7.64 -14.22
N ARG A 155 2.46 7.34 -15.33
CA ARG A 155 1.96 7.63 -16.69
C ARG A 155 0.94 6.61 -17.18
N THR A 156 0.87 5.44 -16.57
CA THR A 156 -0.02 4.33 -16.96
C THR A 156 -1.27 4.22 -16.09
N VAL A 157 -1.31 4.97 -14.99
CA VAL A 157 -2.43 5.06 -14.03
C VAL A 157 -2.94 6.51 -13.96
#